data_47ef538f9411119fffa3a705c7c98dfd
#
_entry.id   47ef538f9411119fffa3a705c7c98dfd
#
_cell.length_a   1.000
_cell.length_b   1.000
_cell.length_c   1.000
_cell.angle_alpha   90.00
_cell.angle_beta   90.00
_cell.angle_gamma   90.00
#
_symmetry.space_group_name_H-M   'P 1'
#
loop_
_entity.id
_entity.type
_entity.pdbx_description
1 polymer ?
#
loop_
_entity_poly.entity_id
_entity_poly.type
_entity_poly.pdbx_seq_one_letter_code
_entity_poly.pdbx_strand_id
1 'polypeptide(L)'
;AEEQGFLGTFTSAKPYFWFSPATPVGKVTFDVSNVTSLPKVVILYAYQDQDAALIDAAIKDGAKGIVIDGSGNGSINSAVKKRIAELDKQGFPVVRATRTNSGLVTAKTEGIGAGVYSASKSRWLLSLALSTGLSYDQIKSMFGG
;
A
#
# COMPACT_ATOMS: atom_id res chain seq x y z
N ALA A 1 -7.38 8.05 -9.37
CA ALA A 1 -6.85 9.41 -9.21
C ALA A 1 -7.72 10.38 -9.98
N GLU A 2 -8.05 11.51 -9.39
CA GLU A 2 -8.95 12.52 -10.01
C GLU A 2 -8.39 13.05 -11.31
N GLU A 3 -7.08 13.17 -11.45
CA GLU A 3 -6.42 13.65 -12.67
C GLU A 3 -6.57 12.72 -13.87
N GLN A 4 -6.93 11.47 -13.64
CA GLN A 4 -7.18 10.51 -14.73
C GLN A 4 -8.62 10.58 -15.24
N GLY A 5 -9.49 11.29 -14.54
CA GLY A 5 -10.90 11.42 -14.84
C GLY A 5 -11.72 10.15 -14.54
N PHE A 6 -13.01 10.25 -14.77
CA PHE A 6 -13.94 9.13 -14.62
C PHE A 6 -13.93 8.28 -15.89
N LEU A 7 -13.75 6.97 -15.74
CA LEU A 7 -13.88 6.03 -16.86
C LEU A 7 -15.35 5.83 -17.26
N GLY A 8 -16.28 6.05 -16.34
CA GLY A 8 -17.71 5.85 -16.55
C GLY A 8 -18.52 6.29 -15.34
N THR A 9 -19.78 5.95 -15.34
CA THR A 9 -20.73 6.27 -14.27
C THR A 9 -21.71 5.12 -14.04
N PHE A 10 -22.47 5.22 -12.94
CA PHE A 10 -23.63 4.37 -12.70
C PHE A 10 -24.90 5.16 -12.93
N THR A 11 -25.79 4.61 -13.74
CA THR A 11 -27.15 5.13 -13.93
C THR A 11 -28.14 4.00 -13.69
N SER A 12 -29.06 4.20 -12.74
CA SER A 12 -30.06 3.18 -12.36
C SER A 12 -29.43 1.80 -12.09
N ALA A 13 -28.35 1.77 -11.30
CA ALA A 13 -27.56 0.60 -10.94
C ALA A 13 -26.86 -0.12 -12.12
N LYS A 14 -26.85 0.46 -13.30
CA LYS A 14 -26.12 -0.07 -14.46
C LYS A 14 -24.83 0.73 -14.65
N PRO A 15 -23.66 0.08 -14.86
CA PRO A 15 -22.42 0.77 -15.20
C PRO A 15 -22.43 1.18 -16.67
N TYR A 16 -21.97 2.41 -16.93
CA TYR A 16 -21.71 2.92 -18.28
C TYR A 16 -20.26 3.37 -18.34
N PHE A 17 -19.48 2.82 -19.27
CA PHE A 17 -18.09 3.18 -19.49
C PHE A 17 -17.95 4.03 -20.75
N TRP A 18 -17.30 5.18 -20.63
CA TRP A 18 -16.99 6.07 -21.75
C TRP A 18 -15.62 5.81 -22.32
N PHE A 19 -14.70 5.31 -21.48
CA PHE A 19 -13.31 5.06 -21.84
C PHE A 19 -12.82 3.76 -21.21
N SER A 20 -11.81 3.17 -21.87
CA SER A 20 -10.99 2.13 -21.26
C SER A 20 -9.69 2.75 -20.73
N PRO A 21 -9.14 2.31 -19.59
CA PRO A 21 -7.87 2.82 -19.11
C PRO A 21 -6.76 2.49 -20.13
N ALA A 22 -5.96 3.49 -20.51
CA ALA A 22 -4.82 3.30 -21.40
C ALA A 22 -3.74 2.40 -20.78
N THR A 23 -3.58 2.49 -19.46
CA THR A 23 -2.69 1.62 -18.69
C THR A 23 -3.52 0.79 -17.72
N PRO A 24 -3.65 -0.52 -17.93
CA PRO A 24 -4.33 -1.37 -16.97
C PRO A 24 -3.61 -1.33 -15.63
N VAL A 25 -4.31 -0.90 -14.59
CA VAL A 25 -3.78 -0.94 -13.23
C VAL A 25 -3.78 -2.39 -12.76
N GLY A 26 -2.62 -2.88 -12.42
CA GLY A 26 -2.30 -4.09 -11.69
C GLY A 26 -3.32 -5.24 -11.76
N LYS A 27 -3.17 -6.12 -12.72
CA LYS A 27 -3.91 -7.39 -12.75
C LYS A 27 -3.11 -8.44 -11.97
N VAL A 28 -2.84 -8.17 -10.70
CA VAL A 28 -2.29 -9.19 -9.82
C VAL A 28 -3.43 -10.07 -9.36
N THR A 29 -3.32 -11.36 -9.60
CA THR A 29 -4.26 -12.37 -9.11
C THR A 29 -3.60 -13.19 -8.03
N PHE A 30 -4.35 -13.53 -7.00
CA PHE A 30 -3.90 -14.37 -5.89
C PHE A 30 -4.74 -15.65 -5.84
N ASP A 31 -4.08 -16.79 -5.77
CA ASP A 31 -4.78 -18.03 -5.42
C ASP A 31 -4.99 -18.06 -3.90
N VAL A 32 -6.22 -17.85 -3.50
CA VAL A 32 -6.64 -17.83 -2.09
C VAL A 32 -7.37 -19.11 -1.67
N SER A 33 -7.40 -20.15 -2.50
CA SER A 33 -8.15 -21.39 -2.25
C SER A 33 -7.76 -22.06 -0.93
N ASN A 34 -6.51 -21.90 -0.49
CA ASN A 34 -5.97 -22.48 0.76
C ASN A 34 -5.79 -21.44 1.88
N VAL A 35 -6.26 -20.21 1.69
CA VAL A 35 -6.13 -19.14 2.69
C VAL A 35 -7.33 -19.17 3.63
N THR A 36 -7.10 -19.55 4.88
CA THR A 36 -8.15 -19.60 5.92
C THR A 36 -8.25 -18.31 6.73
N SER A 37 -7.17 -17.53 6.79
CA SER A 37 -7.14 -16.21 7.45
C SER A 37 -6.12 -15.30 6.78
N LEU A 38 -6.38 -14.00 6.81
CA LEU A 38 -5.43 -13.02 6.28
C LEU A 38 -4.45 -12.57 7.37
N PRO A 39 -3.15 -12.42 7.03
CA PRO A 39 -2.18 -11.81 7.94
C PRO A 39 -2.60 -10.40 8.36
N LYS A 40 -2.28 -10.05 9.61
CA LYS A 40 -2.58 -8.73 10.14
C LYS A 40 -1.73 -7.68 9.44
N VAL A 41 -2.38 -6.76 8.73
CA VAL A 41 -1.78 -5.56 8.16
C VAL A 41 -2.52 -4.35 8.69
N VAL A 42 -1.81 -3.38 9.23
CA VAL A 42 -2.38 -2.17 9.82
C VAL A 42 -2.09 -0.94 8.97
N ILE A 43 -2.95 0.06 9.05
CA ILE A 43 -2.71 1.38 8.46
C ILE A 43 -2.38 2.33 9.60
N LEU A 44 -1.24 3.04 9.47
CA LEU A 44 -0.82 4.09 10.39
C LEU A 44 -0.89 5.43 9.65
N TYR A 45 -1.55 6.39 10.26
CA TYR A 45 -1.63 7.75 9.72
C TYR A 45 -0.34 8.50 10.05
N ALA A 46 0.34 9.04 9.02
CA ALA A 46 1.53 9.85 9.23
C ALA A 46 1.17 11.26 9.71
N TYR A 47 1.86 11.75 10.73
CA TYR A 47 1.71 13.10 11.26
C TYR A 47 3.08 13.70 11.59
N GLN A 48 3.10 15.02 11.79
CA GLN A 48 4.31 15.73 12.17
C GLN A 48 4.81 15.23 13.54
N ASP A 49 6.12 15.14 13.71
CA ASP A 49 6.78 14.63 14.91
C ASP A 49 6.46 13.19 15.32
N GLN A 50 5.88 12.39 14.40
CA GLN A 50 5.69 10.97 14.61
C GLN A 50 7.03 10.27 14.84
N ASP A 51 7.09 9.47 15.89
CA ASP A 51 8.19 8.55 16.16
C ASP A 51 7.90 7.12 15.66
N ALA A 52 8.75 6.17 16.01
CA ALA A 52 8.58 4.76 15.62
C ALA A 52 7.64 3.97 16.55
N ALA A 53 7.15 4.55 17.65
CA ALA A 53 6.45 3.82 18.70
C ALA A 53 5.20 3.08 18.19
N LEU A 54 4.42 3.71 17.30
CA LEU A 54 3.24 3.06 16.71
C LEU A 54 3.61 1.92 15.77
N ILE A 55 4.73 2.02 15.05
CA ILE A 55 5.25 0.95 14.19
C ILE A 55 5.63 -0.25 15.07
N ASP A 56 6.41 -0.02 16.12
CA ASP A 56 6.86 -1.06 17.04
C ASP A 56 5.70 -1.69 17.81
N ALA A 57 4.72 -0.90 18.22
CA ALA A 57 3.50 -1.39 18.85
C ALA A 57 2.68 -2.29 17.89
N ALA A 58 2.53 -1.91 16.62
CA ALA A 58 1.85 -2.72 15.63
C ALA A 58 2.56 -4.07 15.39
N ILE A 59 3.90 -4.05 15.29
CA ILE A 59 4.69 -5.27 15.14
C ILE A 59 4.56 -6.17 16.37
N LYS A 60 4.66 -5.60 17.57
CA LYS A 60 4.47 -6.33 18.84
C LYS A 60 3.08 -6.96 18.94
N ASP A 61 2.07 -6.29 18.39
CA ASP A 61 0.68 -6.77 18.31
C ASP A 61 0.44 -7.75 17.13
N GLY A 62 1.51 -8.24 16.51
CA GLY A 62 1.47 -9.30 15.52
C GLY A 62 1.24 -8.85 14.07
N ALA A 63 1.39 -7.57 13.75
CA ALA A 63 1.35 -7.13 12.36
C ALA A 63 2.45 -7.80 11.54
N LYS A 64 2.09 -8.25 10.33
CA LYS A 64 2.99 -8.86 9.34
C LYS A 64 3.36 -7.90 8.21
N GLY A 65 2.72 -6.73 8.19
CA GLY A 65 2.98 -5.64 7.28
C GLY A 65 2.31 -4.37 7.77
N ILE A 66 2.79 -3.24 7.32
CA ILE A 66 2.28 -1.92 7.69
C ILE A 66 2.07 -1.10 6.42
N VAL A 67 0.99 -0.34 6.39
CA VAL A 67 0.79 0.73 5.41
C VAL A 67 0.86 2.05 6.16
N ILE A 68 1.69 2.98 5.70
CA ILE A 68 1.73 4.34 6.25
C ILE A 68 1.02 5.28 5.28
N ASP A 69 -0.07 5.87 5.77
CA ASP A 69 -0.85 6.86 5.03
C ASP A 69 -0.20 8.24 5.17
N GLY A 70 0.76 8.51 4.26
CA GLY A 70 1.59 9.69 4.25
C GLY A 70 0.93 10.90 3.57
N SER A 71 1.73 11.87 3.20
CA SER A 71 1.30 13.04 2.44
C SER A 71 2.03 13.14 1.11
N GLY A 72 1.42 13.80 0.12
CA GLY A 72 2.02 13.99 -1.20
C GLY A 72 2.57 12.69 -1.79
N ASN A 73 3.82 12.64 -2.16
CA ASN A 73 4.49 11.42 -2.64
C ASN A 73 4.84 10.45 -1.50
N GLY A 74 3.90 10.11 -0.61
CA GLY A 74 4.12 9.22 0.52
C GLY A 74 5.15 9.74 1.53
N SER A 75 5.17 11.05 1.77
CA SER A 75 6.13 11.69 2.68
C SER A 75 5.86 11.32 4.13
N ILE A 76 6.95 11.08 4.84
CA ILE A 76 7.03 10.73 6.26
C ILE A 76 8.24 11.43 6.87
N ASN A 77 8.29 11.56 8.18
CA ASN A 77 9.44 12.20 8.85
C ASN A 77 10.68 11.28 8.92
N SER A 78 11.79 11.85 9.34
CA SER A 78 13.09 11.16 9.36
C SER A 78 13.16 10.01 10.37
N ALA A 79 12.49 10.13 11.52
CA ALA A 79 12.48 9.07 12.54
C ALA A 79 11.76 7.81 12.02
N VAL A 80 10.59 7.99 11.41
CA VAL A 80 9.83 6.91 10.77
C VAL A 80 10.62 6.31 9.61
N LYS A 81 11.27 7.14 8.78
CA LYS A 81 12.11 6.69 7.67
C LYS A 81 13.25 5.77 8.13
N LYS A 82 13.96 6.18 9.19
CA LYS A 82 15.03 5.39 9.78
C LYS A 82 14.52 4.01 10.22
N ARG A 83 13.37 3.97 10.89
CA ARG A 83 12.79 2.72 11.34
C ARG A 83 12.39 1.81 10.18
N ILE A 84 11.82 2.37 9.12
CA ILE A 84 11.49 1.60 7.91
C ILE A 84 12.75 1.00 7.28
N ALA A 85 13.84 1.75 7.18
CA ALA A 85 15.10 1.24 6.64
C ALA A 85 15.67 0.04 7.44
N GLU A 86 15.43 -0.01 8.75
CA GLU A 86 15.78 -1.17 9.58
C GLU A 86 14.86 -2.38 9.29
N LEU A 87 13.56 -2.13 9.09
CA LEU A 87 12.58 -3.16 8.78
C LEU A 87 12.79 -3.75 7.37
N ASP A 88 13.17 -2.93 6.40
CA ASP A 88 13.52 -3.37 5.05
C ASP A 88 14.66 -4.41 5.06
N LYS A 89 15.69 -4.17 5.88
CA LYS A 89 16.81 -5.13 6.04
C LYS A 89 16.36 -6.47 6.63
N GLN A 90 15.23 -6.48 7.32
CA GLN A 90 14.64 -7.67 7.91
C GLN A 90 13.61 -8.33 6.97
N GLY A 91 13.37 -7.74 5.79
CA GLY A 91 12.33 -8.20 4.87
C GLY A 91 10.90 -7.93 5.35
N PHE A 92 10.72 -7.01 6.32
CA PHE A 92 9.40 -6.67 6.82
C PHE A 92 8.77 -5.56 5.95
N PRO A 93 7.64 -5.81 5.27
CA PRO A 93 7.11 -4.88 4.30
C PRO A 93 6.37 -3.70 4.95
N VAL A 94 6.81 -2.49 4.61
CA VAL A 94 6.14 -1.24 4.95
C VAL A 94 5.81 -0.49 3.65
N VAL A 95 4.52 -0.38 3.34
CA VAL A 95 4.04 0.33 2.15
C VAL A 95 3.75 1.78 2.50
N ARG A 96 4.27 2.71 1.71
CA ARG A 96 4.07 4.15 1.84
C ARG A 96 3.03 4.60 0.84
N ALA A 97 1.83 4.90 1.32
CA ALA A 97 0.71 5.43 0.56
C ALA A 97 0.56 6.94 0.75
N THR A 98 -0.46 7.51 0.18
CA THR A 98 -0.78 8.93 0.36
C THR A 98 -2.26 9.13 0.63
N ARG A 99 -2.57 10.10 1.51
CA ARG A 99 -3.93 10.54 1.83
C ARG A 99 -4.43 11.65 0.89
N THR A 100 -3.57 12.13 0.00
CA THR A 100 -4.01 13.04 -1.05
C THR A 100 -4.78 12.28 -2.12
N ASN A 101 -5.83 12.88 -2.66
CA ASN A 101 -6.67 12.24 -3.67
C ASN A 101 -6.05 12.31 -5.07
N SER A 102 -4.88 12.92 -5.22
CA SER A 102 -4.21 13.15 -6.50
C SER A 102 -2.78 12.60 -6.49
N GLY A 103 -2.25 12.31 -7.68
CA GLY A 103 -0.91 11.78 -7.88
C GLY A 103 -0.75 10.30 -7.55
N LEU A 104 0.50 9.89 -7.53
CA LEU A 104 0.91 8.53 -7.17
C LEU A 104 2.12 8.58 -6.24
N VAL A 105 2.37 7.47 -5.55
CA VAL A 105 3.56 7.33 -4.72
C VAL A 105 4.60 6.53 -5.50
N THR A 106 5.66 7.19 -5.90
CA THR A 106 6.77 6.57 -6.65
C THR A 106 7.54 5.56 -5.81
N ALA A 107 8.37 4.75 -6.45
CA ALA A 107 9.34 3.88 -5.79
C ALA A 107 10.13 4.61 -4.69
N LYS A 108 10.45 3.91 -3.61
CA LYS A 108 11.10 4.47 -2.43
C LYS A 108 12.43 3.78 -2.13
N THR A 109 13.36 4.53 -1.57
CA THR A 109 14.62 3.99 -1.04
C THR A 109 14.34 3.20 0.25
N GLU A 110 13.47 3.74 1.11
CA GLU A 110 13.02 3.09 2.34
C GLU A 110 11.53 2.78 2.23
N GLY A 111 11.19 1.52 2.43
CA GLY A 111 9.84 0.98 2.25
C GLY A 111 9.46 0.79 0.78
N ILE A 112 8.20 0.56 0.57
CA ILE A 112 7.59 0.26 -0.72
C ILE A 112 6.65 1.39 -1.10
N GLY A 113 6.85 2.02 -2.26
CA GLY A 113 5.90 3.03 -2.77
C GLY A 113 4.60 2.37 -3.20
N ALA A 114 3.46 2.93 -2.78
CA ALA A 114 2.14 2.34 -3.06
C ALA A 114 1.70 2.48 -4.54
N GLY A 115 2.46 3.21 -5.37
CA GLY A 115 2.04 3.47 -6.75
C GLY A 115 0.71 4.23 -6.77
N VAL A 116 -0.24 3.72 -7.50
CA VAL A 116 -1.59 4.29 -7.67
C VAL A 116 -2.58 3.85 -6.57
N TYR A 117 -2.15 3.00 -5.64
CA TYR A 117 -3.06 2.44 -4.64
C TYR A 117 -3.21 3.36 -3.43
N SER A 118 -4.45 3.59 -3.00
CA SER A 118 -4.73 4.23 -1.71
C SER A 118 -4.27 3.35 -0.54
N ALA A 119 -4.18 3.92 0.66
CA ALA A 119 -3.78 3.17 1.85
C ALA A 119 -4.68 1.94 2.09
N SER A 120 -6.00 2.08 1.91
CA SER A 120 -6.95 0.96 2.07
C SER A 120 -6.71 -0.15 1.03
N LYS A 121 -6.53 0.21 -0.24
CA LYS A 121 -6.23 -0.76 -1.31
C LYS A 121 -4.88 -1.42 -1.10
N SER A 122 -3.87 -0.65 -0.70
CA SER A 122 -2.52 -1.15 -0.37
C SER A 122 -2.56 -2.15 0.78
N ARG A 123 -3.38 -1.90 1.81
CA ARG A 123 -3.55 -2.84 2.93
C ARG A 123 -4.09 -4.19 2.46
N TRP A 124 -5.14 -4.19 1.63
CA TRP A 124 -5.71 -5.43 1.11
C TRP A 124 -4.72 -6.17 0.20
N LEU A 125 -4.07 -5.44 -0.70
CA LEU A 125 -3.10 -5.99 -1.62
C LEU A 125 -1.91 -6.62 -0.86
N LEU A 126 -1.39 -5.94 0.16
CA LEU A 126 -0.31 -6.46 1.00
C LEU A 126 -0.76 -7.67 1.83
N SER A 127 -1.97 -7.67 2.38
CA SER A 127 -2.50 -8.82 3.12
C SER A 127 -2.63 -10.07 2.24
N LEU A 128 -3.12 -9.92 1.01
CA LEU A 128 -3.23 -11.01 0.04
C LEU A 128 -1.85 -11.51 -0.39
N ALA A 129 -0.91 -10.62 -0.68
CA ALA A 129 0.46 -10.98 -1.04
C ALA A 129 1.15 -11.81 0.06
N LEU A 130 1.02 -11.36 1.30
CA LEU A 130 1.57 -12.07 2.46
C LEU A 130 0.88 -13.42 2.70
N SER A 131 -0.44 -13.52 2.47
CA SER A 131 -1.19 -14.78 2.65
C SER A 131 -0.82 -15.84 1.64
N THR A 132 -0.30 -15.44 0.49
CA THR A 132 0.16 -16.35 -0.58
C THR A 132 1.67 -16.57 -0.59
N GLY A 133 2.38 -16.07 0.43
CA GLY A 133 3.80 -16.32 0.65
C GLY A 133 4.75 -15.59 -0.29
N LEU A 134 4.34 -14.46 -0.87
CA LEU A 134 5.22 -13.66 -1.71
C LEU A 134 6.40 -13.10 -0.89
N SER A 135 7.58 -13.13 -1.50
CA SER A 135 8.78 -12.52 -0.93
C SER A 135 8.70 -11.00 -0.90
N TYR A 136 9.56 -10.35 -0.09
CA TYR A 136 9.66 -8.90 -0.02
C TYR A 136 9.85 -8.26 -1.41
N ASP A 137 10.74 -8.81 -2.24
CA ASP A 137 11.03 -8.28 -3.58
C ASP A 137 9.84 -8.44 -4.53
N GLN A 138 9.14 -9.58 -4.45
CA GLN A 138 7.91 -9.80 -5.22
C GLN A 138 6.81 -8.80 -4.80
N ILE A 139 6.64 -8.57 -3.49
CA ILE A 139 5.71 -7.56 -2.96
C ILE A 139 6.10 -6.17 -3.48
N LYS A 140 7.37 -5.80 -3.39
CA LYS A 140 7.87 -4.51 -3.87
C LYS A 140 7.59 -4.31 -5.35
N SER A 141 7.90 -5.31 -6.18
CA SER A 141 7.62 -5.28 -7.63
C SER A 141 6.13 -5.14 -7.94
N MET A 142 5.26 -5.78 -7.17
CA MET A 142 3.80 -5.71 -7.33
C MET A 142 3.25 -4.30 -7.14
N PHE A 143 3.87 -3.47 -6.30
CA PHE A 143 3.50 -2.07 -6.10
C PHE A 143 4.16 -1.12 -7.13
N GLY A 144 5.03 -1.62 -8.00
CA GLY A 144 5.73 -0.84 -9.03
C GLY A 144 7.00 -0.15 -8.52
N GLY A 145 7.60 -0.68 -7.47
CA GLY A 145 8.76 -0.11 -6.80
C GLY A 145 10.05 -0.85 -7.04
#